data_1e34e92d09b65ad7cb4b45fb8b359a16
#
_entry.id   1e34e92d09b65ad7cb4b45fb8b359a16
#
_cell.length_a   1.000
_cell.length_b   1.000
_cell.length_c   1.000
_cell.angle_alpha   90.00
_cell.angle_beta   90.00
_cell.angle_gamma   90.00
#
_symmetry.space_group_name_H-M   'P 1'
#
loop_
_entity.id
_entity.type
_entity.pdbx_description
1 polymer ?
#
loop_
_entity_poly.entity_id
_entity_poly.type
_entity_poly.pdbx_seq_one_letter_code
_entity_poly.pdbx_strand_id
1 'polypeptide(L)'
;MREPLKRGPKPRRRWQRKDYGDLLQHDSSPHQWWPGEKLQILALTIDDATRFIVGAGFIEAETTFAHLAHVRKIFLTHGLPNDFYTDGLSLFGHESRKAGDTDTLSQFQRALGCLGVSHLVAKDPQSKGKIERQFGFWQKRLPALFAMESVANRDQANELLATQIDWHHKNHISRTTKLTPLQAVEKSITEASACWRPAPPPELLDLHLATHHTRVVQNAGEISFLGRRWEITPGATKQVTIVQQPGSFRVISHPPTPQAPQWPHILAEYRL
;
A
#
# COMPACT_ATOMS: atom_id res chain seq x y z
N MET A 1 38.24 -41.52 -16.33
CA MET A 1 37.36 -40.36 -16.66
C MET A 1 36.83 -39.77 -15.35
N ARG A 2 37.15 -38.54 -15.01
CA ARG A 2 36.58 -37.86 -13.82
C ARG A 2 35.26 -37.24 -14.18
N GLU A 3 34.20 -37.58 -13.49
CA GLU A 3 32.89 -36.91 -13.64
C GLU A 3 33.02 -35.43 -13.36
N PRO A 4 32.35 -34.53 -14.18
CA PRO A 4 32.38 -33.13 -13.94
C PRO A 4 31.62 -32.79 -12.66
N LEU A 5 32.26 -32.10 -11.73
CA LEU A 5 31.67 -31.58 -10.51
C LEU A 5 30.42 -30.76 -10.86
N LYS A 6 29.23 -31.19 -10.41
CA LYS A 6 27.99 -30.43 -10.51
C LYS A 6 28.20 -29.11 -9.82
N ARG A 7 28.27 -28.02 -10.61
CA ARG A 7 28.28 -26.64 -10.06
C ARG A 7 27.03 -26.44 -9.21
N GLY A 8 27.22 -26.20 -7.93
CA GLY A 8 26.13 -25.80 -7.04
C GLY A 8 25.40 -24.56 -7.55
N PRO A 9 24.16 -24.34 -7.14
CA PRO A 9 23.40 -23.17 -7.58
C PRO A 9 24.19 -21.90 -7.26
N LYS A 10 24.36 -21.04 -8.27
CA LYS A 10 25.03 -19.74 -8.10
C LYS A 10 24.33 -18.98 -6.96
N PRO A 11 25.08 -18.39 -6.01
CA PRO A 11 24.44 -17.57 -4.97
C PRO A 11 23.68 -16.44 -5.65
N ARG A 12 22.35 -16.44 -5.56
CA ARG A 12 21.50 -15.39 -6.09
C ARG A 12 21.81 -14.13 -5.31
N ARG A 13 22.22 -13.07 -5.99
CA ARG A 13 22.46 -11.74 -5.42
C ARG A 13 21.15 -11.28 -4.79
N ARG A 14 21.10 -11.21 -3.45
CA ARG A 14 19.92 -10.66 -2.75
C ARG A 14 19.86 -9.18 -3.06
N TRP A 15 18.84 -8.79 -3.79
CA TRP A 15 18.58 -7.39 -4.06
C TRP A 15 18.17 -6.69 -2.75
N GLN A 16 18.80 -5.56 -2.45
CA GLN A 16 18.55 -4.77 -1.27
C GLN A 16 18.79 -3.31 -1.60
N ARG A 17 17.82 -2.47 -1.27
CA ARG A 17 18.00 -1.03 -1.29
C ARG A 17 18.87 -0.61 -0.11
N LYS A 18 19.51 0.56 -0.24
CA LYS A 18 20.44 1.06 0.77
C LYS A 18 19.80 2.11 1.67
N ASP A 19 18.86 2.88 1.14
CA ASP A 19 18.40 4.12 1.74
C ASP A 19 16.98 3.99 2.25
N TYR A 20 16.70 4.61 3.41
CA TYR A 20 15.39 4.62 4.04
C TYR A 20 14.39 5.41 3.20
N GLY A 21 13.26 4.79 2.84
CA GLY A 21 12.23 5.37 1.98
C GLY A 21 12.46 5.16 0.49
N ASP A 22 13.56 4.49 0.08
CA ASP A 22 13.81 4.18 -1.33
C ASP A 22 12.85 3.10 -1.86
N LEU A 23 12.55 2.06 -1.05
CA LEU A 23 11.59 1.03 -1.41
C LEU A 23 10.80 0.54 -0.22
N LEU A 24 9.49 0.53 -0.35
CA LEU A 24 8.59 -0.14 0.59
C LEU A 24 8.13 -1.47 0.02
N GLN A 25 8.14 -2.52 0.84
CA GLN A 25 7.49 -3.80 0.53
C GLN A 25 6.17 -3.88 1.28
N HIS A 26 5.09 -4.13 0.57
CA HIS A 26 3.74 -4.23 1.10
C HIS A 26 3.12 -5.59 0.79
N ASP A 27 2.43 -6.15 1.77
CA ASP A 27 1.70 -7.40 1.65
C ASP A 27 0.63 -7.53 2.74
N SER A 28 -0.23 -8.52 2.60
CA SER A 28 -1.21 -8.90 3.62
C SER A 28 -1.18 -10.40 3.87
N SER A 29 -1.54 -10.79 5.08
CA SER A 29 -1.53 -12.19 5.51
C SER A 29 -2.81 -12.56 6.22
N PRO A 30 -3.71 -13.33 5.57
CA PRO A 30 -4.79 -14.01 6.24
C PRO A 30 -4.24 -15.09 7.18
N HIS A 31 -4.63 -15.05 8.45
CA HIS A 31 -4.22 -16.03 9.46
C HIS A 31 -5.20 -16.03 10.63
N GLN A 32 -5.21 -17.10 11.43
CA GLN A 32 -5.92 -17.14 12.70
C GLN A 32 -5.11 -16.38 13.77
N TRP A 33 -5.24 -15.05 13.77
CA TRP A 33 -4.46 -14.19 14.68
C TRP A 33 -5.02 -14.22 16.11
N TRP A 34 -6.35 -14.27 16.27
CA TRP A 34 -7.05 -14.49 17.55
C TRP A 34 -8.23 -15.43 17.33
N PRO A 35 -8.81 -16.02 18.41
CA PRO A 35 -9.95 -16.91 18.26
C PRO A 35 -11.14 -16.25 17.54
N GLY A 36 -11.78 -16.98 16.63
CA GLY A 36 -12.93 -16.53 15.85
C GLY A 36 -13.24 -17.45 14.67
N GLU A 37 -14.38 -17.27 14.04
CA GLU A 37 -14.83 -18.11 12.92
C GLU A 37 -14.08 -17.84 11.60
N LYS A 38 -13.58 -16.61 11.42
CA LYS A 38 -12.95 -16.17 10.19
C LYS A 38 -11.46 -15.88 10.42
N LEU A 39 -10.66 -16.11 9.39
CA LEU A 39 -9.28 -15.62 9.35
C LEU A 39 -9.27 -14.10 9.40
N GLN A 40 -8.36 -13.54 10.17
CA GLN A 40 -8.12 -12.11 10.22
C GLN A 40 -6.96 -11.76 9.30
N ILE A 41 -6.94 -10.55 8.78
CA ILE A 41 -5.99 -10.13 7.76
C ILE A 41 -5.10 -9.03 8.33
N LEU A 42 -3.80 -9.31 8.44
CA LEU A 42 -2.79 -8.32 8.80
C LEU A 42 -2.20 -7.72 7.54
N ALA A 43 -2.40 -6.42 7.30
CA ALA A 43 -1.66 -5.66 6.30
C ALA A 43 -0.36 -5.13 6.92
N LEU A 44 0.75 -5.29 6.21
CA LEU A 44 2.08 -4.92 6.66
C LEU A 44 2.86 -4.23 5.55
N THR A 45 3.54 -3.14 5.88
CA THR A 45 4.47 -2.46 4.99
C THR A 45 5.80 -2.24 5.69
N ILE A 46 6.88 -2.69 5.08
CA ILE A 46 8.23 -2.55 5.62
C ILE A 46 9.13 -1.76 4.67
N ASP A 47 10.04 -1.01 5.21
CA ASP A 47 11.14 -0.43 4.44
C ASP A 47 12.20 -1.50 4.11
N ASP A 48 12.61 -1.56 2.84
CA ASP A 48 13.52 -2.58 2.32
C ASP A 48 14.94 -2.44 2.89
N ALA A 49 15.42 -1.24 3.14
CA ALA A 49 16.76 -0.97 3.64
C ALA A 49 16.87 -1.25 5.14
N THR A 50 16.01 -0.64 5.92
CA THR A 50 16.08 -0.59 7.40
C THR A 50 15.35 -1.73 8.10
N ARG A 51 14.40 -2.40 7.43
CA ARG A 51 13.45 -3.34 8.02
C ARG A 51 12.43 -2.68 8.96
N PHE A 52 12.41 -1.36 8.99
CA PHE A 52 11.44 -0.62 9.76
C PHE A 52 10.04 -0.87 9.22
N ILE A 53 9.09 -1.17 10.08
CA ILE A 53 7.69 -1.34 9.75
C ILE A 53 7.09 0.06 9.69
N VAL A 54 6.88 0.58 8.49
CA VAL A 54 6.30 1.90 8.27
C VAL A 54 4.78 1.91 8.38
N GLY A 55 4.16 0.75 8.31
CA GLY A 55 2.73 0.58 8.49
C GLY A 55 2.35 -0.86 8.79
N ALA A 56 1.45 -1.03 9.75
CA ALA A 56 0.81 -2.31 10.04
C ALA A 56 -0.59 -2.08 10.58
N GLY A 57 -1.48 -3.04 10.34
CA GLY A 57 -2.82 -3.01 10.90
C GLY A 57 -3.68 -4.16 10.41
N PHE A 58 -4.57 -4.60 11.27
CA PHE A 58 -5.59 -5.55 10.89
C PHE A 58 -6.68 -4.84 10.10
N ILE A 59 -6.96 -5.37 8.91
CA ILE A 59 -7.99 -4.87 7.99
C ILE A 59 -9.18 -5.83 7.97
N GLU A 60 -10.36 -5.32 7.59
CA GLU A 60 -11.58 -6.13 7.56
C GLU A 60 -11.60 -7.11 6.40
N ALA A 61 -11.16 -6.64 5.23
CA ALA A 61 -11.11 -7.42 4.00
C ALA A 61 -10.00 -6.92 3.09
N GLU A 62 -9.48 -7.79 2.23
CA GLU A 62 -8.51 -7.44 1.18
C GLU A 62 -9.23 -6.72 0.04
N THR A 63 -9.46 -5.43 0.21
CA THR A 63 -10.08 -4.55 -0.79
C THR A 63 -9.12 -3.43 -1.17
N THR A 64 -9.29 -2.91 -2.38
CA THR A 64 -8.53 -1.73 -2.83
C THR A 64 -8.64 -0.57 -1.83
N PHE A 65 -9.83 -0.32 -1.29
CA PHE A 65 -10.05 0.73 -0.29
C PHE A 65 -9.26 0.50 1.00
N ALA A 66 -9.24 -0.73 1.52
CA ALA A 66 -8.50 -1.06 2.74
C ALA A 66 -7.00 -0.83 2.56
N HIS A 67 -6.43 -1.26 1.42
CA HIS A 67 -5.01 -1.05 1.11
C HIS A 67 -4.68 0.43 0.83
N LEU A 68 -5.54 1.16 0.13
CA LEU A 68 -5.36 2.61 -0.07
C LEU A 68 -5.43 3.38 1.26
N ALA A 69 -6.35 3.01 2.17
CA ALA A 69 -6.43 3.59 3.51
C ALA A 69 -5.19 3.28 4.36
N HIS A 70 -4.63 2.07 4.23
CA HIS A 70 -3.37 1.69 4.88
C HIS A 70 -2.20 2.54 4.37
N VAL A 71 -2.05 2.66 3.05
CA VAL A 71 -1.00 3.49 2.40
C VAL A 71 -1.16 4.96 2.76
N ARG A 72 -2.39 5.47 2.85
CA ARG A 72 -2.68 6.84 3.30
C ARG A 72 -2.05 7.15 4.65
N LYS A 73 -2.24 6.26 5.63
CA LYS A 73 -1.64 6.44 6.96
C LYS A 73 -0.12 6.52 6.89
N ILE A 74 0.51 5.66 6.10
CA ILE A 74 1.96 5.64 5.89
C ILE A 74 2.42 6.98 5.29
N PHE A 75 1.77 7.44 4.22
CA PHE A 75 2.19 8.65 3.51
C PHE A 75 2.00 9.91 4.34
N LEU A 76 0.94 9.97 5.17
CA LEU A 76 0.75 11.08 6.12
C LEU A 76 1.80 11.11 7.23
N THR A 77 2.32 9.94 7.63
CA THR A 77 3.27 9.83 8.74
C THR A 77 4.71 10.00 8.28
N HIS A 78 5.07 9.41 7.14
CA HIS A 78 6.46 9.31 6.69
C HIS A 78 6.76 10.12 5.42
N GLY A 79 5.75 10.47 4.63
CA GLY A 79 5.90 11.04 3.29
C GLY A 79 5.79 9.99 2.19
N LEU A 80 6.23 10.33 0.99
CA LEU A 80 6.18 9.49 -0.21
C LEU A 80 7.52 8.78 -0.43
N PRO A 81 7.54 7.44 -0.58
CA PRO A 81 8.75 6.71 -0.97
C PRO A 81 9.05 6.91 -2.46
N ASN A 82 10.21 6.42 -2.92
CA ASN A 82 10.49 6.34 -4.35
C ASN A 82 9.72 5.20 -5.00
N ASP A 83 9.85 3.98 -4.45
CA ASP A 83 9.27 2.77 -5.01
C ASP A 83 8.36 2.06 -3.98
N PHE A 84 7.31 1.41 -4.51
CA PHE A 84 6.39 0.60 -3.72
C PHE A 84 6.26 -0.79 -4.36
N TYR A 85 6.56 -1.84 -3.63
CA TYR A 85 6.67 -3.21 -4.11
C TYR A 85 5.56 -4.08 -3.52
N THR A 86 4.77 -4.72 -4.38
CA THR A 86 3.68 -5.64 -3.99
C THR A 86 3.82 -6.97 -4.73
N ASP A 87 2.95 -7.90 -4.42
CA ASP A 87 2.77 -9.09 -5.23
C ASP A 87 1.91 -8.83 -6.49
N GLY A 88 1.71 -9.89 -7.29
CA GLY A 88 0.89 -9.85 -8.50
C GLY A 88 -0.61 -10.05 -8.28
N LEU A 89 -1.14 -9.82 -7.07
CA LEU A 89 -2.58 -9.85 -6.85
C LEU A 89 -3.30 -8.84 -7.73
N SER A 90 -4.47 -9.18 -8.22
CA SER A 90 -5.26 -8.33 -9.14
C SER A 90 -5.57 -6.94 -8.57
N LEU A 91 -5.64 -6.81 -7.25
CA LEU A 91 -5.80 -5.55 -6.54
C LEU A 91 -4.65 -4.57 -6.81
N PHE A 92 -3.43 -5.08 -6.90
CA PHE A 92 -2.22 -4.27 -7.08
C PHE A 92 -1.81 -4.13 -8.54
N GLY A 93 -2.30 -4.99 -9.43
CA GLY A 93 -1.99 -4.96 -10.86
C GLY A 93 -1.34 -6.24 -11.36
N HIS A 94 -1.31 -6.41 -12.68
CA HIS A 94 -0.69 -7.55 -13.35
C HIS A 94 0.54 -7.11 -14.14
N GLU A 95 1.59 -7.93 -14.12
CA GLU A 95 2.84 -7.68 -14.85
C GLU A 95 2.71 -7.80 -16.39
N SER A 96 1.69 -8.52 -16.88
CA SER A 96 1.57 -8.93 -18.29
C SER A 96 0.86 -7.94 -19.21
N ARG A 97 0.82 -6.64 -18.89
CA ARG A 97 0.15 -5.64 -19.73
C ARG A 97 1.14 -4.91 -20.63
N LYS A 98 0.79 -4.78 -21.90
CA LYS A 98 1.61 -4.06 -22.88
C LYS A 98 1.81 -2.60 -22.45
N ALA A 99 3.05 -2.13 -22.51
CA ALA A 99 3.37 -0.74 -22.24
C ALA A 99 2.55 0.19 -23.15
N GLY A 100 1.75 1.09 -22.54
CA GLY A 100 0.94 2.08 -23.27
C GLY A 100 -0.56 1.99 -23.05
N ASP A 101 -1.09 0.93 -22.43
CA ASP A 101 -2.52 0.78 -22.15
C ASP A 101 -2.86 1.34 -20.77
N THR A 102 -3.17 2.64 -20.70
CA THR A 102 -3.49 3.34 -19.45
C THR A 102 -4.85 2.95 -18.86
N ASP A 103 -5.77 2.45 -19.68
CA ASP A 103 -7.11 2.00 -19.22
C ASP A 103 -7.07 0.70 -18.43
N THR A 104 -5.91 0.05 -18.34
CA THR A 104 -5.74 -1.27 -17.72
C THR A 104 -4.98 -1.25 -16.39
N LEU A 105 -4.53 -0.07 -15.92
CA LEU A 105 -3.89 0.05 -14.62
C LEU A 105 -4.89 -0.25 -13.48
N SER A 106 -4.42 -0.99 -12.46
CA SER A 106 -5.23 -1.12 -11.25
C SER A 106 -5.40 0.24 -10.57
N GLN A 107 -6.46 0.40 -9.77
CA GLN A 107 -6.67 1.63 -9.00
C GLN A 107 -5.49 1.92 -8.06
N PHE A 108 -4.86 0.89 -7.55
CA PHE A 108 -3.69 1.01 -6.70
C PHE A 108 -2.47 1.56 -7.49
N GLN A 109 -2.19 1.01 -8.67
CA GLN A 109 -1.12 1.51 -9.55
C GLN A 109 -1.36 2.95 -9.98
N ARG A 110 -2.61 3.28 -10.37
CA ARG A 110 -2.99 4.64 -10.72
C ARG A 110 -2.71 5.61 -9.57
N ALA A 111 -3.16 5.27 -8.35
CA ALA A 111 -3.00 6.11 -7.17
C ALA A 111 -1.52 6.41 -6.86
N LEU A 112 -0.68 5.38 -6.86
CA LEU A 112 0.76 5.54 -6.65
C LEU A 112 1.41 6.38 -7.76
N GLY A 113 1.07 6.11 -9.03
CA GLY A 113 1.60 6.85 -10.18
C GLY A 113 1.25 8.34 -10.14
N CYS A 114 0.02 8.71 -9.73
CA CYS A 114 -0.38 10.10 -9.54
C CYS A 114 0.44 10.82 -8.45
N LEU A 115 0.96 10.09 -7.48
CA LEU A 115 1.83 10.61 -6.42
C LEU A 115 3.32 10.54 -6.78
N GLY A 116 3.65 10.12 -8.01
CA GLY A 116 5.04 9.95 -8.45
C GLY A 116 5.78 8.85 -7.69
N VAL A 117 5.06 7.84 -7.19
CA VAL A 117 5.63 6.65 -6.56
C VAL A 117 5.63 5.53 -7.58
N SER A 118 6.80 4.96 -7.88
CA SER A 118 6.91 3.84 -8.81
C SER A 118 6.33 2.57 -8.20
N HIS A 119 5.46 1.89 -8.92
CA HIS A 119 4.90 0.61 -8.47
C HIS A 119 5.63 -0.55 -9.13
N LEU A 120 6.23 -1.40 -8.31
CA LEU A 120 6.96 -2.59 -8.72
C LEU A 120 6.17 -3.83 -8.30
N VAL A 121 5.92 -4.74 -9.25
CA VAL A 121 5.22 -6.01 -8.99
C VAL A 121 6.24 -7.15 -8.91
N ALA A 122 6.08 -8.01 -7.91
CA ALA A 122 6.93 -9.17 -7.71
C ALA A 122 6.85 -10.14 -8.90
N LYS A 123 8.00 -10.42 -9.52
CA LYS A 123 8.11 -11.40 -10.61
C LYS A 123 8.20 -12.84 -10.09
N ASP A 124 8.81 -13.01 -8.94
CA ASP A 124 9.07 -14.28 -8.30
C ASP A 124 8.62 -14.27 -6.84
N PRO A 125 8.06 -15.37 -6.30
CA PRO A 125 7.75 -15.48 -4.87
C PRO A 125 8.96 -15.21 -3.98
N GLN A 126 10.15 -15.61 -4.40
CA GLN A 126 11.40 -15.45 -3.64
C GLN A 126 11.82 -13.99 -3.43
N SER A 127 11.34 -13.06 -4.26
CA SER A 127 11.66 -11.64 -4.15
C SER A 127 10.98 -10.96 -2.96
N LYS A 128 9.92 -11.56 -2.39
CA LYS A 128 9.19 -11.11 -1.19
C LYS A 128 9.74 -11.67 0.14
N GLY A 129 10.81 -12.44 0.11
CA GLY A 129 11.34 -13.14 1.30
C GLY A 129 11.70 -12.25 2.51
N LYS A 130 11.66 -10.93 2.40
CA LYS A 130 11.86 -10.00 3.53
C LYS A 130 10.55 -9.79 4.28
N ILE A 131 9.47 -9.46 3.58
CA ILE A 131 8.15 -9.27 4.19
C ILE A 131 7.56 -10.61 4.66
N GLU A 132 7.79 -11.70 3.93
CA GLU A 132 7.40 -13.05 4.35
C GLU A 132 8.02 -13.44 5.70
N ARG A 133 9.29 -13.10 5.92
CA ARG A 133 9.94 -13.32 7.22
C ARG A 133 9.34 -12.49 8.34
N GLN A 134 8.87 -11.29 8.03
CA GLN A 134 8.16 -10.47 9.01
C GLN A 134 6.83 -11.11 9.38
N PHE A 135 6.04 -11.59 8.40
CA PHE A 135 4.83 -12.34 8.73
C PHE A 135 5.12 -13.59 9.55
N GLY A 136 6.13 -14.37 9.17
CA GLY A 136 6.54 -15.54 9.95
C GLY A 136 6.99 -15.22 11.38
N PHE A 137 7.58 -14.06 11.64
CA PHE A 137 7.87 -13.57 12.98
C PHE A 137 6.59 -13.25 13.77
N TRP A 138 5.66 -12.51 13.15
CA TRP A 138 4.41 -12.09 13.80
C TRP A 138 3.45 -13.26 14.02
N GLN A 139 3.34 -14.20 13.08
CA GLN A 139 2.51 -15.40 13.19
C GLN A 139 2.94 -16.31 14.36
N LYS A 140 4.22 -16.32 14.71
CA LYS A 140 4.72 -17.07 15.87
C LYS A 140 4.53 -16.35 17.20
N ARG A 141 4.39 -15.03 17.18
CA ARG A 141 4.37 -14.21 18.38
C ARG A 141 2.98 -13.72 18.76
N LEU A 142 2.25 -13.12 17.81
CA LEU A 142 1.00 -12.44 18.10
C LEU A 142 -0.13 -13.37 18.57
N PRO A 143 -0.36 -14.57 18.00
CA PRO A 143 -1.47 -15.42 18.46
C PRO A 143 -1.38 -15.77 19.94
N ALA A 144 -0.19 -16.14 20.42
CA ALA A 144 0.01 -16.45 21.83
C ALA A 144 -0.20 -15.21 22.73
N LEU A 145 0.32 -14.06 22.30
CA LEU A 145 0.15 -12.81 23.03
C LEU A 145 -1.30 -12.36 23.06
N PHE A 146 -2.01 -12.43 21.94
CA PHE A 146 -3.42 -12.09 21.84
C PHE A 146 -4.30 -13.00 22.71
N ALA A 147 -3.95 -14.28 22.82
CA ALA A 147 -4.64 -15.19 23.73
C ALA A 147 -4.40 -14.82 25.20
N MET A 148 -3.17 -14.45 25.58
CA MET A 148 -2.83 -14.01 26.94
C MET A 148 -3.57 -12.74 27.32
N GLU A 149 -3.67 -11.78 26.41
CA GLU A 149 -4.35 -10.49 26.62
C GLU A 149 -5.87 -10.53 26.33
N SER A 150 -6.41 -11.72 26.06
CA SER A 150 -7.83 -11.92 25.77
C SER A 150 -8.37 -11.03 24.64
N VAL A 151 -7.57 -10.84 23.58
CA VAL A 151 -7.94 -10.04 22.40
C VAL A 151 -9.13 -10.71 21.70
N ALA A 152 -10.24 -9.97 21.55
CA ALA A 152 -11.49 -10.48 20.99
C ALA A 152 -11.90 -9.76 19.69
N ASN A 153 -11.31 -8.61 19.38
CA ASN A 153 -11.69 -7.81 18.23
C ASN A 153 -10.47 -7.09 17.58
N ARG A 154 -10.72 -6.51 16.42
CA ARG A 154 -9.70 -5.85 15.60
C ARG A 154 -9.08 -4.63 16.26
N ASP A 155 -9.85 -3.86 17.00
CA ASP A 155 -9.35 -2.62 17.62
C ASP A 155 -8.36 -2.94 18.73
N GLN A 156 -8.70 -3.87 19.63
CA GLN A 156 -7.77 -4.40 20.64
C GLN A 156 -6.51 -5.02 20.01
N ALA A 157 -6.69 -5.77 18.92
CA ALA A 157 -5.55 -6.35 18.19
C ALA A 157 -4.63 -5.26 17.62
N ASN A 158 -5.17 -4.17 17.07
CA ASN A 158 -4.39 -3.06 16.53
C ASN A 158 -3.64 -2.27 17.62
N GLU A 159 -4.25 -2.05 18.78
CA GLU A 159 -3.60 -1.39 19.92
C GLU A 159 -2.40 -2.19 20.41
N LEU A 160 -2.59 -3.50 20.61
CA LEU A 160 -1.50 -4.36 21.07
C LEU A 160 -0.43 -4.54 19.98
N LEU A 161 -0.83 -4.62 18.71
CA LEU A 161 0.09 -4.67 17.57
C LEU A 161 1.01 -3.44 17.54
N ALA A 162 0.47 -2.24 17.75
CA ALA A 162 1.26 -1.01 17.77
C ALA A 162 2.35 -1.05 18.85
N THR A 163 2.01 -1.50 20.05
CA THR A 163 2.96 -1.70 21.16
C THR A 163 4.05 -2.72 20.80
N GLN A 164 3.67 -3.81 20.14
CA GLN A 164 4.62 -4.87 19.73
C GLN A 164 5.54 -4.41 18.60
N ILE A 165 5.06 -3.57 17.69
CA ILE A 165 5.88 -2.97 16.62
C ILE A 165 6.91 -2.01 17.22
N ASP A 166 6.52 -1.17 18.16
CA ASP A 166 7.45 -0.28 18.86
C ASP A 166 8.56 -1.07 19.59
N TRP A 167 8.17 -2.14 20.30
CA TRP A 167 9.13 -3.07 20.88
C TRP A 167 10.07 -3.67 19.83
N HIS A 168 9.53 -4.13 18.69
CA HIS A 168 10.31 -4.72 17.59
C HIS A 168 11.31 -3.72 17.02
N HIS A 169 10.91 -2.47 16.80
CA HIS A 169 11.77 -1.42 16.28
C HIS A 169 12.98 -1.16 17.19
N LYS A 170 12.79 -1.22 18.50
CA LYS A 170 13.81 -0.93 19.51
C LYS A 170 14.71 -2.14 19.84
N ASN A 171 14.18 -3.37 19.72
CA ASN A 171 14.85 -4.54 20.31
C ASN A 171 15.22 -5.64 19.31
N HIS A 172 14.56 -5.72 18.13
CA HIS A 172 14.82 -6.78 17.17
C HIS A 172 16.00 -6.46 16.27
N ILE A 173 17.14 -7.15 16.51
CA ILE A 173 18.35 -6.95 15.67
C ILE A 173 18.19 -7.71 14.35
N SER A 174 18.22 -7.01 13.23
CA SER A 174 18.19 -7.59 11.90
C SER A 174 19.50 -8.33 11.60
N ARG A 175 19.41 -9.58 11.16
CA ARG A 175 20.58 -10.35 10.76
C ARG A 175 21.36 -9.74 9.59
N THR A 176 20.70 -8.93 8.77
CA THR A 176 21.29 -8.32 7.57
C THR A 176 21.95 -7.00 7.88
N THR A 177 21.27 -6.10 8.58
CA THR A 177 21.79 -4.75 8.91
C THR A 177 22.69 -4.76 10.15
N LYS A 178 22.58 -5.80 11.02
CA LYS A 178 23.21 -5.89 12.35
C LYS A 178 22.76 -4.79 13.32
N LEU A 179 21.72 -4.06 12.97
CA LEU A 179 21.10 -2.99 13.74
C LEU A 179 19.64 -3.34 14.04
N THR A 180 19.06 -2.68 15.03
CA THR A 180 17.61 -2.65 15.16
C THR A 180 17.00 -1.79 14.04
N PRO A 181 15.73 -2.00 13.67
CA PRO A 181 15.08 -1.14 12.66
C PRO A 181 15.18 0.35 13.00
N LEU A 182 15.01 0.72 14.27
CA LEU A 182 15.12 2.10 14.73
C LEU A 182 16.54 2.65 14.52
N GLN A 183 17.57 1.92 14.95
CA GLN A 183 18.97 2.32 14.75
C GLN A 183 19.31 2.45 13.25
N ALA A 184 18.76 1.61 12.40
CA ALA A 184 18.98 1.68 10.95
C ALA A 184 18.34 2.94 10.34
N VAL A 185 17.15 3.35 10.82
CA VAL A 185 16.50 4.62 10.45
C VAL A 185 17.31 5.81 10.93
N GLU A 186 17.69 5.84 12.22
CA GLU A 186 18.50 6.92 12.81
C GLU A 186 19.81 7.11 12.04
N LYS A 187 20.47 6.01 11.70
CA LYS A 187 21.68 6.03 10.87
C LYS A 187 21.42 6.67 9.50
N SER A 188 20.36 6.26 8.80
CA SER A 188 20.02 6.81 7.47
C SER A 188 19.70 8.31 7.53
N ILE A 189 19.05 8.76 8.58
CA ILE A 189 18.77 10.19 8.81
C ILE A 189 20.06 10.96 9.08
N THR A 190 20.94 10.45 9.95
CA THR A 190 22.22 11.07 10.30
C THR A 190 23.14 11.17 9.08
N GLU A 191 23.15 10.17 8.23
CA GLU A 191 23.93 10.13 6.99
C GLU A 191 23.28 10.91 5.82
N ALA A 192 22.11 11.56 6.06
CA ALA A 192 21.32 12.28 5.05
C ALA A 192 20.99 11.43 3.80
N SER A 193 20.84 10.13 3.97
CA SER A 193 20.55 9.17 2.89
C SER A 193 19.07 8.79 2.78
N ALA A 194 18.21 9.32 3.65
CA ALA A 194 16.77 9.08 3.58
C ALA A 194 16.15 9.69 2.32
N CYS A 195 15.30 8.91 1.63
CA CYS A 195 14.74 9.25 0.32
C CYS A 195 13.28 9.71 0.37
N TRP A 196 12.70 9.91 1.55
CA TRP A 196 11.31 10.32 1.69
C TRP A 196 11.07 11.71 1.11
N ARG A 197 10.01 11.83 0.30
CA ARG A 197 9.53 13.10 -0.24
C ARG A 197 8.33 13.59 0.56
N PRO A 198 8.11 14.92 0.69
CA PRO A 198 6.91 15.43 1.35
C PRO A 198 5.62 14.88 0.72
N ALA A 199 4.67 14.45 1.55
CA ALA A 199 3.34 14.13 1.08
C ALA A 199 2.57 15.41 0.69
N PRO A 200 1.67 15.36 -0.30
CA PRO A 200 0.78 16.48 -0.57
C PRO A 200 -0.18 16.72 0.61
N PRO A 201 -0.89 17.87 0.65
CA PRO A 201 -1.92 18.10 1.64
C PRO A 201 -2.92 16.94 1.75
N PRO A 202 -3.46 16.65 2.95
CA PRO A 202 -4.30 15.47 3.19
C PRO A 202 -5.47 15.35 2.21
N GLU A 203 -6.11 16.44 1.86
CA GLU A 203 -7.26 16.47 0.95
C GLU A 203 -6.85 16.04 -0.48
N LEU A 204 -5.68 16.47 -0.95
CA LEU A 204 -5.15 16.08 -2.26
C LEU A 204 -4.68 14.62 -2.22
N LEU A 205 -4.07 14.19 -1.11
CA LEU A 205 -3.72 12.79 -0.90
C LEU A 205 -4.96 11.89 -0.96
N ASP A 206 -6.07 12.29 -0.33
CA ASP A 206 -7.35 11.60 -0.35
C ASP A 206 -7.95 11.48 -1.74
N LEU A 207 -7.81 12.54 -2.55
CA LEU A 207 -8.22 12.51 -3.93
C LEU A 207 -7.45 11.50 -4.76
N HIS A 208 -6.12 11.43 -4.57
CA HIS A 208 -5.28 10.46 -5.28
C HIS A 208 -5.49 9.02 -4.81
N LEU A 209 -5.66 8.81 -3.51
CA LEU A 209 -5.85 7.50 -2.89
C LEU A 209 -7.31 7.01 -2.88
N ALA A 210 -8.20 7.64 -3.64
CA ALA A 210 -9.55 7.17 -3.93
C ALA A 210 -9.57 6.27 -5.19
N THR A 211 -10.66 5.54 -5.43
CA THR A 211 -10.86 4.87 -6.72
C THR A 211 -11.47 5.84 -7.74
N HIS A 212 -10.98 5.80 -8.97
CA HIS A 212 -11.42 6.68 -10.05
C HIS A 212 -12.13 5.89 -11.13
N HIS A 213 -13.28 6.43 -11.60
CA HIS A 213 -14.08 5.82 -12.66
C HIS A 213 -14.50 6.88 -13.67
N THR A 214 -14.07 6.75 -14.92
CA THR A 214 -14.51 7.64 -16.00
C THR A 214 -15.95 7.32 -16.39
N ARG A 215 -16.79 8.34 -16.55
CA ARG A 215 -18.17 8.22 -17.00
C ARG A 215 -18.49 9.24 -18.07
N VAL A 216 -19.34 8.82 -19.02
CA VAL A 216 -19.91 9.71 -20.03
C VAL A 216 -21.12 10.41 -19.43
N VAL A 217 -21.20 11.72 -19.65
CA VAL A 217 -22.35 12.52 -19.25
C VAL A 217 -23.45 12.35 -20.30
N GLN A 218 -24.66 11.97 -19.88
CA GLN A 218 -25.83 11.84 -20.73
C GLN A 218 -26.47 13.20 -21.02
N ASN A 219 -27.31 13.26 -22.05
CA ASN A 219 -27.90 14.52 -22.53
C ASN A 219 -28.70 15.31 -21.49
N ALA A 220 -29.18 14.65 -20.44
CA ALA A 220 -29.92 15.30 -19.35
C ALA A 220 -29.02 15.84 -18.22
N GLY A 221 -27.67 15.80 -18.37
CA GLY A 221 -26.75 16.16 -17.27
C GLY A 221 -26.67 15.06 -16.19
N GLU A 222 -26.84 13.82 -16.58
CA GLU A 222 -26.81 12.66 -15.69
C GLU A 222 -25.61 11.75 -15.98
N ILE A 223 -25.17 11.03 -14.97
CA ILE A 223 -24.20 9.93 -15.07
C ILE A 223 -24.79 8.63 -14.50
N SER A 224 -24.39 7.49 -15.04
CA SER A 224 -24.73 6.19 -14.46
C SER A 224 -23.59 5.68 -13.61
N PHE A 225 -23.87 5.38 -12.33
CA PHE A 225 -22.90 4.85 -11.39
C PHE A 225 -23.59 4.00 -10.30
N LEU A 226 -22.99 2.85 -9.94
CA LEU A 226 -23.54 1.92 -8.95
C LEU A 226 -25.00 1.50 -9.22
N GLY A 227 -25.34 1.31 -10.51
CA GLY A 227 -26.68 0.88 -10.93
C GLY A 227 -27.77 1.95 -10.82
N ARG A 228 -27.40 3.21 -10.56
CA ARG A 228 -28.31 4.37 -10.44
C ARG A 228 -27.90 5.49 -11.37
N ARG A 229 -28.81 6.42 -11.63
CA ARG A 229 -28.54 7.70 -12.29
C ARG A 229 -28.37 8.79 -11.27
N TRP A 230 -27.43 9.69 -11.53
CA TRP A 230 -27.05 10.78 -10.64
C TRP A 230 -26.98 12.06 -11.45
N GLU A 231 -27.64 13.10 -11.00
CA GLU A 231 -27.60 14.41 -11.63
C GLU A 231 -26.27 15.10 -11.36
N ILE A 232 -25.72 15.82 -12.33
CA ILE A 232 -24.52 16.63 -12.17
C ILE A 232 -24.79 18.04 -12.66
N THR A 233 -23.98 18.99 -12.18
CA THR A 233 -24.17 20.41 -12.59
C THR A 233 -24.12 20.56 -14.11
N PRO A 234 -25.08 21.28 -14.74
CA PRO A 234 -25.09 21.56 -16.17
C PRO A 234 -23.78 22.24 -16.63
N GLY A 235 -23.32 21.92 -17.84
CA GLY A 235 -22.10 22.48 -18.41
C GLY A 235 -20.87 21.59 -18.21
N ALA A 236 -21.03 20.41 -17.66
CA ALA A 236 -19.98 19.41 -17.60
C ALA A 236 -19.49 18.99 -18.99
N THR A 237 -18.22 18.64 -19.07
CA THR A 237 -17.62 18.04 -20.26
C THR A 237 -18.30 16.72 -20.63
N LYS A 238 -18.11 16.23 -21.87
CA LYS A 238 -18.67 14.93 -22.31
C LYS A 238 -18.28 13.76 -21.41
N GLN A 239 -17.17 13.88 -20.69
CA GLN A 239 -16.69 12.87 -19.75
C GLN A 239 -16.33 13.51 -18.41
N VAL A 240 -16.60 12.79 -17.34
CA VAL A 240 -16.27 13.18 -15.96
C VAL A 240 -15.58 12.00 -15.26
N THR A 241 -14.87 12.32 -14.19
CA THR A 241 -14.28 11.31 -13.31
C THR A 241 -15.05 11.24 -12.00
N ILE A 242 -15.47 10.05 -11.62
CA ILE A 242 -16.02 9.76 -10.29
C ILE A 242 -14.85 9.38 -9.39
N VAL A 243 -14.68 10.10 -8.30
CA VAL A 243 -13.74 9.82 -7.23
C VAL A 243 -14.51 9.17 -6.09
N GLN A 244 -14.37 7.86 -5.93
CA GLN A 244 -15.11 7.09 -4.93
C GLN A 244 -14.25 6.81 -3.71
N GLN A 245 -14.84 7.05 -2.54
CA GLN A 245 -14.36 6.68 -1.22
C GLN A 245 -15.39 5.80 -0.52
N PRO A 246 -15.05 5.11 0.58
CA PRO A 246 -16.07 4.39 1.36
C PRO A 246 -17.20 5.32 1.79
N GLY A 247 -18.45 4.95 1.43
CA GLY A 247 -19.66 5.71 1.80
C GLY A 247 -19.93 7.01 1.05
N SER A 248 -19.10 7.41 0.06
CA SER A 248 -19.32 8.63 -0.72
C SER A 248 -18.60 8.61 -2.05
N PHE A 249 -19.00 9.51 -2.95
CA PHE A 249 -18.22 9.82 -4.14
C PHE A 249 -18.39 11.29 -4.56
N ARG A 250 -17.39 11.79 -5.27
CA ARG A 250 -17.39 13.10 -5.92
C ARG A 250 -17.30 12.93 -7.41
N VAL A 251 -17.96 13.82 -8.15
CA VAL A 251 -17.83 13.93 -9.60
C VAL A 251 -16.96 15.13 -9.90
N ILE A 252 -15.88 14.92 -10.64
CA ILE A 252 -14.92 15.96 -11.00
C ILE A 252 -14.79 16.09 -12.53
N SER A 253 -14.47 17.29 -13.01
CA SER A 253 -14.38 17.58 -14.44
C SER A 253 -13.26 16.82 -15.16
N HIS A 254 -12.15 16.56 -14.47
CA HIS A 254 -10.98 15.84 -14.98
C HIS A 254 -10.21 15.17 -13.84
N PRO A 255 -9.52 14.04 -14.07
CA PRO A 255 -8.73 13.42 -13.05
C PRO A 255 -7.50 14.29 -12.68
N PRO A 256 -7.07 14.28 -11.41
CA PRO A 256 -5.82 14.93 -11.03
C PRO A 256 -4.64 14.19 -11.70
N THR A 257 -3.70 14.97 -12.23
CA THR A 257 -2.49 14.46 -12.84
C THR A 257 -1.26 15.00 -12.10
N PRO A 258 -0.10 14.32 -12.18
CA PRO A 258 1.14 14.82 -11.59
C PRO A 258 1.56 16.20 -12.09
N GLN A 259 1.19 16.54 -13.36
CA GLN A 259 1.52 17.78 -14.03
C GLN A 259 0.54 18.92 -13.74
N ALA A 260 -0.65 18.59 -13.21
CA ALA A 260 -1.70 19.57 -12.89
C ALA A 260 -2.14 19.40 -11.43
N PRO A 261 -1.37 19.91 -10.47
CA PRO A 261 -1.68 19.76 -9.04
C PRO A 261 -2.87 20.64 -8.59
N GLN A 262 -3.52 21.36 -9.51
CA GLN A 262 -4.70 22.13 -9.19
C GLN A 262 -5.88 21.21 -8.86
N TRP A 263 -6.64 21.60 -7.84
CA TRP A 263 -7.89 20.93 -7.49
C TRP A 263 -8.80 20.86 -8.71
N PRO A 264 -9.26 19.66 -9.10
CA PRO A 264 -10.24 19.56 -10.17
C PRO A 264 -11.56 20.19 -9.71
N HIS A 265 -12.27 20.78 -10.64
CA HIS A 265 -13.58 21.36 -10.35
C HIS A 265 -14.56 20.25 -9.93
N ILE A 266 -15.10 20.35 -8.71
CA ILE A 266 -16.11 19.42 -8.19
C ILE A 266 -17.45 19.82 -8.80
N LEU A 267 -18.06 18.90 -9.54
CA LEU A 267 -19.36 19.08 -10.20
C LEU A 267 -20.51 18.60 -9.31
N ALA A 268 -20.29 17.59 -8.50
CA ALA A 268 -21.26 17.06 -7.55
C ALA A 268 -20.59 16.23 -6.47
N GLU A 269 -21.26 16.09 -5.31
CA GLU A 269 -20.83 15.22 -4.20
C GLU A 269 -22.04 14.45 -3.66
N TYR A 270 -21.87 13.15 -3.41
CA TYR A 270 -22.92 12.25 -2.98
C TYR A 270 -22.47 11.37 -1.82
N ARG A 271 -23.38 11.06 -0.91
CA ARG A 271 -23.23 10.00 0.11
C ARG A 271 -23.97 8.74 -0.37
N LEU A 272 -23.39 7.56 -0.10
CA LEU A 272 -23.91 6.25 -0.50
C LEU A 272 -24.71 5.60 0.62
#